data_86790549b37623852d69f1fdd50441c3
#
_entry.id   86790549b37623852d69f1fdd50441c3
#
_cell.length_a   1.000
_cell.length_b   1.000
_cell.length_c   1.000
_cell.angle_alpha   90.00
_cell.angle_beta   90.00
_cell.angle_gamma   90.00
#
_symmetry.space_group_name_H-M   'P 1'
#
loop_
_entity.id
_entity.type
_entity.pdbx_description
1 polymer ?
#
loop_
_entity_poly.entity_id
_entity_poly.type
_entity_poly.pdbx_seq_one_letter_code
_entity_poly.pdbx_strand_id
1 'polypeptide(L)'
;YLDPADLAEAKSRIAAGHEPGQVLSALAKTPPAARLESNEAAIKKHFASDRCEDILASLEADDSEWAAKELATLRTKSPQTCKVALRQLKESEQLDSFADNMRMEYRIASRVLTRPDFSEGVRAVIVDKTNDPKWDPATPEGVSEELLDQIFAPLPADEEWRPL
;
A
#
# COMPACT_ATOMS: atom_id res chain seq x y z
N TYR A 1 -0.38 22.99 3.78
CA TYR A 1 -1.13 22.65 2.56
C TYR A 1 -1.16 23.84 1.61
N LEU A 2 -0.94 23.59 0.33
CA LEU A 2 -1.14 24.54 -0.75
C LEU A 2 -2.34 24.12 -1.60
N ASP A 3 -3.19 25.06 -1.94
CA ASP A 3 -4.24 24.82 -2.90
C ASP A 3 -3.61 24.54 -4.28
N PRO A 4 -4.09 23.56 -5.06
CA PRO A 4 -3.62 23.34 -6.42
C PRO A 4 -3.61 24.60 -7.31
N ALA A 5 -4.54 25.51 -7.10
CA ALA A 5 -4.59 26.79 -7.82
C ALA A 5 -3.39 27.70 -7.53
N ASP A 6 -2.78 27.59 -6.35
CA ASP A 6 -1.67 28.44 -5.92
C ASP A 6 -0.28 27.86 -6.32
N LEU A 7 -0.23 26.62 -6.85
CA LEU A 7 1.03 25.97 -7.20
C LEU A 7 1.82 26.69 -8.31
N ALA A 8 1.14 27.26 -9.29
CA ALA A 8 1.79 28.00 -10.37
C ALA A 8 2.47 29.27 -9.84
N GLU A 9 1.80 29.99 -8.94
CA GLU A 9 2.36 31.17 -8.28
C GLU A 9 3.56 30.79 -7.40
N ALA A 10 3.44 29.76 -6.59
CA ALA A 10 4.53 29.28 -5.73
C ALA A 10 5.79 28.98 -6.56
N LYS A 11 5.64 28.21 -7.64
CA LYS A 11 6.74 27.88 -8.56
C LYS A 11 7.35 29.12 -9.20
N SER A 12 6.53 30.05 -9.67
CA SER A 12 7.00 31.30 -10.31
C SER A 12 7.81 32.17 -9.34
N ARG A 13 7.34 32.33 -8.11
CA ARG A 13 8.03 33.12 -7.08
C ARG A 13 9.35 32.50 -6.66
N ILE A 14 9.40 31.18 -6.48
CA ILE A 14 10.65 30.46 -6.16
C ILE A 14 11.63 30.56 -7.33
N ALA A 15 11.18 30.39 -8.56
CA ALA A 15 12.02 30.56 -9.75
C ALA A 15 12.56 31.99 -9.92
N ALA A 16 11.82 32.99 -9.43
CA ALA A 16 12.27 34.39 -9.41
C ALA A 16 13.26 34.71 -8.27
N GLY A 17 13.68 33.71 -7.48
CA GLY A 17 14.69 33.85 -6.43
C GLY A 17 14.13 34.20 -5.04
N HIS A 18 12.81 34.16 -4.84
CA HIS A 18 12.24 34.30 -3.50
C HIS A 18 12.56 33.08 -2.63
N GLU A 19 12.75 33.33 -1.33
CA GLU A 19 13.04 32.24 -0.38
C GLU A 19 11.86 31.26 -0.30
N PRO A 20 12.08 29.94 -0.55
CA PRO A 20 11.01 28.96 -0.66
C PRO A 20 10.11 28.87 0.59
N GLY A 21 10.68 28.91 1.81
CA GLY A 21 9.93 28.83 3.05
C GLY A 21 8.96 30.02 3.22
N GLN A 22 9.39 31.22 2.86
CA GLN A 22 8.54 32.41 2.91
C GLN A 22 7.40 32.34 1.89
N VAL A 23 7.68 31.88 0.67
CA VAL A 23 6.68 31.70 -0.39
C VAL A 23 5.64 30.68 0.04
N LEU A 24 6.09 29.51 0.55
CA LEU A 24 5.18 28.45 0.99
C LEU A 24 4.35 28.88 2.20
N SER A 25 4.96 29.57 3.17
CA SER A 25 4.22 30.09 4.34
C SER A 25 3.16 31.13 3.96
N ALA A 26 3.47 31.99 3.01
CA ALA A 26 2.55 33.04 2.56
C ALA A 26 1.32 32.49 1.79
N LEU A 27 1.47 31.33 1.13
CA LEU A 27 0.43 30.68 0.34
C LEU A 27 -0.23 29.50 1.10
N ALA A 28 0.27 29.17 2.29
CA ALA A 28 -0.26 28.06 3.09
C ALA A 28 -1.71 28.29 3.52
N LYS A 29 -2.53 27.28 3.38
CA LYS A 29 -3.93 27.24 3.81
C LYS A 29 -4.15 26.06 4.76
N THR A 30 -5.20 26.14 5.55
CA THR A 30 -5.67 24.98 6.33
C THR A 30 -6.07 23.85 5.37
N PRO A 31 -5.53 22.63 5.54
CA PRO A 31 -5.93 21.52 4.69
C PRO A 31 -7.42 21.19 4.92
N PRO A 32 -8.11 20.66 3.91
CA PRO A 32 -9.45 20.10 4.11
C PRO A 32 -9.36 18.89 5.08
N ALA A 33 -10.47 18.57 5.74
CA ALA A 33 -10.54 17.41 6.63
C ALA A 33 -10.11 16.13 5.89
N ALA A 34 -9.24 15.35 6.52
CA ALA A 34 -8.72 14.12 5.93
C ALA A 34 -9.81 13.03 5.94
N ARG A 35 -9.97 12.32 4.80
CA ARG A 35 -10.92 11.19 4.72
C ARG A 35 -10.58 10.08 5.73
N LEU A 36 -9.31 9.87 6.01
CA LEU A 36 -8.87 8.89 7.00
C LEU A 36 -9.35 9.24 8.40
N GLU A 37 -9.33 10.52 8.76
CA GLU A 37 -9.78 10.99 10.07
C GLU A 37 -11.28 10.71 10.32
N SER A 38 -12.11 10.94 9.30
CA SER A 38 -13.55 10.64 9.39
C SER A 38 -13.88 9.14 9.47
N ASN A 39 -12.98 8.28 9.02
CA ASN A 39 -13.13 6.83 9.00
C ASN A 39 -12.25 6.11 10.04
N GLU A 40 -11.52 6.84 10.90
CA GLU A 40 -10.54 6.26 11.82
C GLU A 40 -11.11 5.14 12.70
N ALA A 41 -12.29 5.34 13.24
CA ALA A 41 -12.95 4.34 14.09
C ALA A 41 -13.29 3.06 13.32
N ALA A 42 -13.79 3.18 12.07
CA ALA A 42 -14.08 2.05 11.22
C ALA A 42 -12.80 1.32 10.78
N ILE A 43 -11.75 2.07 10.43
CA ILE A 43 -10.43 1.50 10.08
C ILE A 43 -9.88 0.70 11.27
N LYS A 44 -9.84 1.29 12.48
CA LYS A 44 -9.37 0.60 13.68
C LYS A 44 -10.19 -0.65 14.01
N LYS A 45 -11.51 -0.63 13.77
CA LYS A 45 -12.39 -1.77 14.02
C LYS A 45 -12.11 -2.93 13.06
N HIS A 46 -12.06 -2.66 11.76
CA HIS A 46 -12.07 -3.70 10.73
C HIS A 46 -10.67 -4.18 10.33
N PHE A 47 -9.65 -3.34 10.49
CA PHE A 47 -8.26 -3.66 10.12
C PHE A 47 -7.35 -3.92 11.34
N ALA A 48 -7.93 -4.35 12.46
CA ALA A 48 -7.17 -4.67 13.68
C ALA A 48 -6.49 -6.05 13.64
N SER A 49 -6.92 -6.95 12.76
CA SER A 49 -6.36 -8.29 12.64
C SER A 49 -5.17 -8.33 11.69
N ASP A 50 -4.18 -9.19 12.01
CA ASP A 50 -3.07 -9.54 11.13
C ASP A 50 -3.47 -10.57 10.03
N ARG A 51 -4.72 -10.99 10.02
CA ARG A 51 -5.24 -12.00 9.09
C ARG A 51 -6.21 -11.37 8.09
N CYS A 52 -5.92 -11.56 6.81
CA CYS A 52 -6.75 -11.05 5.73
C CYS A 52 -8.19 -11.59 5.81
N GLU A 53 -8.33 -12.87 6.16
CA GLU A 53 -9.62 -13.54 6.30
C GLU A 53 -10.50 -12.89 7.38
N ASP A 54 -9.92 -12.52 8.52
CA ASP A 54 -10.64 -11.87 9.62
C ASP A 54 -11.07 -10.44 9.23
N ILE A 55 -10.22 -9.71 8.51
CA ILE A 55 -10.54 -8.38 7.98
C ILE A 55 -11.75 -8.47 7.04
N LEU A 56 -11.73 -9.41 6.09
CA LEU A 56 -12.84 -9.61 5.16
C LEU A 56 -14.12 -9.99 5.88
N ALA A 57 -14.05 -10.93 6.86
CA ALA A 57 -15.20 -11.32 7.66
C ALA A 57 -15.75 -10.16 8.50
N SER A 58 -14.87 -9.34 9.08
CA SER A 58 -15.27 -8.16 9.86
C SER A 58 -16.00 -7.12 9.01
N LEU A 59 -15.53 -6.87 7.79
CA LEU A 59 -16.17 -5.96 6.84
C LEU A 59 -17.52 -6.53 6.35
N GLU A 60 -17.61 -7.84 6.12
CA GLU A 60 -18.83 -8.51 5.65
C GLU A 60 -19.93 -8.51 6.71
N ALA A 61 -19.55 -8.52 7.99
CA ALA A 61 -20.49 -8.45 9.11
C ALA A 61 -20.99 -7.05 9.46
N ASP A 62 -20.54 -6.02 8.73
CA ASP A 62 -20.92 -4.62 8.97
C ASP A 62 -21.80 -4.09 7.83
N ASP A 63 -23.02 -3.70 8.16
CA ASP A 63 -24.03 -3.24 7.19
C ASP A 63 -23.79 -1.80 6.68
N SER A 64 -22.70 -1.13 7.10
CA SER A 64 -22.40 0.22 6.67
C SER A 64 -21.97 0.28 5.19
N GLU A 65 -22.37 1.37 4.52
CA GLU A 65 -21.96 1.63 3.13
C GLU A 65 -20.44 1.66 2.98
N TRP A 66 -19.74 2.19 3.99
CA TRP A 66 -18.28 2.24 4.00
C TRP A 66 -17.67 0.82 4.00
N ALA A 67 -18.13 -0.05 4.91
CA ALA A 67 -17.63 -1.43 4.98
C ALA A 67 -17.92 -2.21 3.69
N ALA A 68 -19.10 -2.08 3.14
CA ALA A 68 -19.47 -2.71 1.88
C ALA A 68 -18.56 -2.27 0.72
N LYS A 69 -18.22 -0.99 0.64
CA LYS A 69 -17.32 -0.43 -0.38
C LYS A 69 -15.88 -0.94 -0.21
N GLU A 70 -15.35 -0.96 1.01
CA GLU A 70 -14.01 -1.45 1.28
C GLU A 70 -13.90 -2.96 1.02
N LEU A 71 -14.92 -3.74 1.43
CA LEU A 71 -15.00 -5.18 1.12
C LEU A 71 -14.98 -5.45 -0.38
N ALA A 72 -15.83 -4.73 -1.14
CA ALA A 72 -15.88 -4.86 -2.58
C ALA A 72 -14.52 -4.53 -3.22
N THR A 73 -13.85 -3.50 -2.72
CA THR A 73 -12.51 -3.11 -3.19
C THR A 73 -11.47 -4.19 -2.88
N LEU A 74 -11.42 -4.70 -1.63
CA LEU A 74 -10.45 -5.73 -1.24
C LEU A 74 -10.63 -7.03 -2.04
N ARG A 75 -11.86 -7.43 -2.30
CA ARG A 75 -12.18 -8.65 -3.10
C ARG A 75 -11.70 -8.58 -4.55
N THR A 76 -11.33 -7.38 -5.06
CA THR A 76 -10.69 -7.26 -6.38
C THR A 76 -9.18 -7.40 -6.36
N LYS A 77 -8.55 -7.39 -5.19
CA LYS A 77 -7.08 -7.42 -5.05
C LYS A 77 -6.56 -8.84 -5.01
N SER A 78 -5.29 -9.02 -5.39
CA SER A 78 -4.61 -10.31 -5.24
C SER A 78 -4.59 -10.72 -3.76
N PRO A 79 -5.11 -11.91 -3.42
CA PRO A 79 -5.05 -12.43 -2.05
C PRO A 79 -3.62 -12.54 -1.52
N GLN A 80 -2.68 -12.96 -2.37
CA GLN A 80 -1.26 -12.98 -2.04
C GLN A 80 -0.77 -11.59 -1.67
N THR A 81 -1.08 -10.57 -2.47
CA THR A 81 -0.64 -9.19 -2.20
C THR A 81 -1.23 -8.65 -0.91
N CYS A 82 -2.51 -8.94 -0.61
CA CYS A 82 -3.13 -8.53 0.65
C CYS A 82 -2.42 -9.14 1.88
N LYS A 83 -2.12 -10.44 1.85
CA LYS A 83 -1.40 -11.10 2.96
C LYS A 83 0.05 -10.65 3.07
N VAL A 84 0.73 -10.43 1.94
CA VAL A 84 2.09 -9.85 1.93
C VAL A 84 2.09 -8.46 2.57
N ALA A 85 1.13 -7.59 2.22
CA ALA A 85 1.03 -6.24 2.78
C ALA A 85 0.80 -6.26 4.30
N LEU A 86 -0.08 -7.12 4.81
CA LEU A 86 -0.34 -7.25 6.25
C LEU A 86 0.92 -7.72 6.99
N ARG A 87 1.59 -8.76 6.50
CA ARG A 87 2.83 -9.26 7.10
C ARG A 87 3.94 -8.22 7.03
N GLN A 88 4.08 -7.50 5.93
CA GLN A 88 5.06 -6.43 5.75
C GLN A 88 4.88 -5.32 6.79
N LEU A 89 3.64 -4.85 7.00
CA LEU A 89 3.35 -3.84 8.03
C LEU A 89 3.76 -4.34 9.42
N LYS A 90 3.39 -5.57 9.77
CA LYS A 90 3.72 -6.17 11.05
C LYS A 90 5.24 -6.34 11.27
N GLU A 91 5.97 -6.85 10.28
CA GLU A 91 7.41 -7.01 10.37
C GLU A 91 8.13 -5.66 10.40
N SER A 92 7.61 -4.66 9.65
CA SER A 92 8.16 -3.29 9.63
C SER A 92 8.16 -2.63 11.01
N GLU A 93 7.16 -2.88 11.84
CA GLU A 93 7.09 -2.37 13.22
C GLU A 93 8.24 -2.86 14.12
N GLN A 94 8.89 -3.96 13.76
CA GLN A 94 9.99 -4.58 14.50
C GLN A 94 11.37 -4.18 13.97
N LEU A 95 11.45 -3.39 12.90
CA LEU A 95 12.70 -3.00 12.28
C LEU A 95 13.24 -1.70 12.89
N ASP A 96 14.54 -1.70 13.19
CA ASP A 96 15.20 -0.58 13.87
C ASP A 96 15.61 0.56 12.91
N SER A 97 15.69 0.28 11.60
CA SER A 97 16.20 1.26 10.64
C SER A 97 15.42 1.27 9.32
N PHE A 98 15.44 2.44 8.67
CA PHE A 98 14.92 2.58 7.30
C PHE A 98 15.65 1.65 6.31
N ALA A 99 16.96 1.42 6.50
CA ALA A 99 17.73 0.52 5.65
C ALA A 99 17.26 -0.93 5.76
N ASP A 100 16.89 -1.39 6.96
CA ASP A 100 16.36 -2.74 7.17
C ASP A 100 14.98 -2.87 6.52
N ASN A 101 14.15 -1.83 6.63
CA ASN A 101 12.86 -1.80 5.95
C ASN A 101 13.04 -1.88 4.42
N MET A 102 13.94 -1.10 3.85
CA MET A 102 14.25 -1.14 2.41
C MET A 102 14.80 -2.50 1.96
N ARG A 103 15.56 -3.18 2.82
CA ARG A 103 16.05 -4.54 2.56
C ARG A 103 14.90 -5.55 2.51
N MET A 104 13.96 -5.47 3.44
CA MET A 104 12.75 -6.29 3.43
C MET A 104 11.92 -6.02 2.18
N GLU A 105 11.67 -4.76 1.84
CA GLU A 105 10.94 -4.34 0.63
C GLU A 105 11.57 -4.91 -0.64
N TYR A 106 12.90 -4.85 -0.74
CA TYR A 106 13.64 -5.37 -1.89
C TYR A 106 13.49 -6.89 -2.03
N ARG A 107 13.54 -7.63 -0.92
CA ARG A 107 13.31 -9.08 -0.90
C ARG A 107 11.92 -9.43 -1.42
N ILE A 108 10.90 -8.73 -0.90
CA ILE A 108 9.50 -8.91 -1.31
C ILE A 108 9.37 -8.60 -2.80
N ALA A 109 9.84 -7.45 -3.25
CA ALA A 109 9.73 -7.01 -4.65
C ALA A 109 10.41 -8.01 -5.60
N SER A 110 11.65 -8.44 -5.30
CA SER A 110 12.41 -9.38 -6.13
C SER A 110 11.66 -10.71 -6.36
N ARG A 111 10.87 -11.16 -5.38
CA ARG A 111 10.11 -12.42 -5.49
C ARG A 111 8.72 -12.23 -6.04
N VAL A 112 8.02 -11.17 -5.65
CA VAL A 112 6.66 -10.90 -6.13
C VAL A 112 6.65 -10.63 -7.63
N LEU A 113 7.66 -9.93 -8.17
CA LEU A 113 7.80 -9.66 -9.61
C LEU A 113 7.84 -10.91 -10.49
N THR A 114 8.30 -12.03 -9.97
CA THR A 114 8.40 -13.31 -10.70
C THR A 114 7.18 -14.20 -10.51
N ARG A 115 6.19 -13.79 -9.72
CA ARG A 115 4.99 -14.58 -9.46
C ARG A 115 3.89 -14.34 -10.50
N PRO A 116 3.01 -15.35 -10.71
CA PRO A 116 1.91 -15.26 -11.67
C PRO A 116 1.01 -14.04 -11.47
N ASP A 117 0.67 -13.70 -10.22
CA ASP A 117 -0.20 -12.58 -9.91
C ASP A 117 0.32 -11.23 -10.40
N PHE A 118 1.65 -11.02 -10.42
CA PHE A 118 2.21 -9.79 -10.97
C PHE A 118 1.93 -9.67 -12.47
N SER A 119 2.22 -10.73 -13.22
CA SER A 119 1.98 -10.76 -14.67
C SER A 119 0.50 -10.63 -15.00
N GLU A 120 -0.36 -11.29 -14.23
CA GLU A 120 -1.81 -11.25 -14.39
C GLU A 120 -2.37 -9.85 -14.11
N GLY A 121 -1.90 -9.19 -13.02
CA GLY A 121 -2.27 -7.81 -12.72
C GLY A 121 -1.88 -6.84 -13.83
N VAL A 122 -0.67 -6.98 -14.38
CA VAL A 122 -0.21 -6.18 -15.53
C VAL A 122 -1.09 -6.46 -16.76
N ARG A 123 -1.37 -7.72 -17.06
CA ARG A 123 -2.26 -8.10 -18.16
C ARG A 123 -3.64 -7.43 -18.02
N ALA A 124 -4.31 -7.66 -16.90
CA ALA A 124 -5.69 -7.26 -16.73
C ALA A 124 -5.86 -5.72 -16.66
N VAL A 125 -4.91 -5.00 -16.06
CA VAL A 125 -5.05 -3.56 -15.80
C VAL A 125 -4.39 -2.71 -16.87
N ILE A 126 -3.22 -3.10 -17.37
CA ILE A 126 -2.40 -2.27 -18.26
C ILE A 126 -2.54 -2.70 -19.72
N VAL A 127 -2.43 -4.00 -20.00
CA VAL A 127 -2.42 -4.53 -21.38
C VAL A 127 -3.83 -4.64 -21.92
N ASP A 128 -4.67 -5.49 -21.33
CA ASP A 128 -6.01 -5.78 -21.80
C ASP A 128 -7.05 -4.75 -21.32
N LYS A 129 -6.77 -4.06 -20.20
CA LYS A 129 -7.64 -3.06 -19.56
C LYS A 129 -9.03 -3.58 -19.21
N THR A 130 -9.15 -4.88 -18.98
CA THR A 130 -10.39 -5.56 -18.61
C THR A 130 -10.74 -5.36 -17.14
N ASN A 131 -9.74 -5.10 -16.29
CA ASN A 131 -9.85 -4.99 -14.83
C ASN A 131 -10.48 -6.24 -14.18
N ASP A 132 -10.30 -7.42 -14.77
CA ASP A 132 -10.80 -8.71 -14.28
C ASP A 132 -9.67 -9.74 -14.05
N PRO A 133 -8.68 -9.45 -13.21
CA PRO A 133 -7.57 -10.34 -13.00
C PRO A 133 -8.03 -11.69 -12.41
N LYS A 134 -7.35 -12.77 -12.82
CA LYS A 134 -7.57 -14.13 -12.34
C LYS A 134 -6.42 -14.49 -11.41
N TRP A 135 -6.59 -14.15 -10.14
CA TRP A 135 -5.56 -14.39 -9.13
C TRP A 135 -5.36 -15.88 -8.83
N ASP A 136 -4.12 -16.26 -8.57
CA ASP A 136 -3.74 -17.62 -8.17
C ASP A 136 -2.71 -17.59 -7.04
N PRO A 137 -3.09 -17.93 -5.80
CA PRO A 137 -4.40 -18.41 -5.33
C PRO A 137 -5.53 -17.38 -5.43
N ALA A 138 -6.76 -17.85 -5.71
CA ALA A 138 -7.94 -17.01 -5.90
C ALA A 138 -8.53 -16.46 -4.57
N THR A 139 -8.17 -17.05 -3.44
CA THR A 139 -8.67 -16.65 -2.11
C THR A 139 -7.53 -16.56 -1.08
N PRO A 140 -7.70 -15.78 0.00
CA PRO A 140 -6.69 -15.67 1.05
C PRO A 140 -6.31 -17.02 1.68
N GLU A 141 -7.27 -17.94 1.86
CA GLU A 141 -7.03 -19.26 2.43
C GLU A 141 -6.08 -20.12 1.56
N GLY A 142 -6.04 -19.87 0.26
CA GLY A 142 -5.13 -20.54 -0.65
C GLY A 142 -3.67 -20.03 -0.57
N VAL A 143 -3.44 -18.89 0.07
CA VAL A 143 -2.09 -18.35 0.29
C VAL A 143 -1.51 -18.93 1.57
N SER A 144 -0.56 -19.87 1.44
CA SER A 144 0.04 -20.55 2.59
C SER A 144 1.10 -19.72 3.30
N GLU A 145 1.38 -20.05 4.56
CA GLU A 145 2.45 -19.42 5.33
C GLU A 145 3.84 -19.73 4.72
N GLU A 146 4.03 -20.94 4.19
CA GLU A 146 5.28 -21.32 3.51
C GLU A 146 5.55 -20.42 2.29
N LEU A 147 4.49 -20.04 1.57
CA LEU A 147 4.62 -19.10 0.46
C LEU A 147 5.05 -17.72 0.96
N LEU A 148 4.43 -17.23 2.03
CA LEU A 148 4.82 -15.96 2.64
C LEU A 148 6.25 -16.01 3.15
N ASP A 149 6.65 -17.09 3.82
CA ASP A 149 8.03 -17.28 4.29
C ASP A 149 9.03 -17.23 3.14
N GLN A 150 8.72 -17.85 2.01
CA GLN A 150 9.55 -17.76 0.80
C GLN A 150 9.68 -16.33 0.28
N ILE A 151 8.60 -15.54 0.30
CA ILE A 151 8.61 -14.15 -0.17
C ILE A 151 9.46 -13.26 0.75
N PHE A 152 9.43 -13.48 2.06
CA PHE A 152 10.15 -12.68 3.04
C PHE A 152 11.57 -13.17 3.35
N ALA A 153 11.93 -14.38 2.94
CA ALA A 153 13.24 -14.96 3.23
C ALA A 153 14.39 -14.08 2.74
N PRO A 154 15.56 -14.07 3.42
CA PRO A 154 16.76 -13.42 2.92
C PRO A 154 17.12 -13.85 1.50
N LEU A 155 17.68 -12.95 0.71
CA LEU A 155 18.29 -13.25 -0.58
C LEU A 155 19.72 -13.78 -0.36
N PRO A 156 20.34 -14.43 -1.37
CA PRO A 156 21.77 -14.68 -1.39
C PRO A 156 22.57 -13.40 -1.07
N ALA A 157 23.69 -13.53 -0.38
CA ALA A 157 24.44 -12.38 0.14
C ALA A 157 24.95 -11.42 -0.94
N ASP A 158 25.13 -11.89 -2.17
CA ASP A 158 25.52 -11.10 -3.36
C ASP A 158 24.33 -10.44 -4.06
N GLU A 159 23.11 -10.91 -3.81
CA GLU A 159 21.86 -10.35 -4.33
C GLU A 159 21.15 -9.41 -3.34
N GLU A 160 21.54 -9.45 -2.06
CA GLU A 160 20.89 -8.66 -1.01
C GLU A 160 21.10 -7.17 -1.21
N TRP A 161 20.02 -6.38 -1.05
CA TRP A 161 20.10 -4.94 -1.15
C TRP A 161 21.05 -4.33 -0.11
N ARG A 162 21.87 -3.39 -0.56
CA ARG A 162 22.80 -2.61 0.28
C ARG A 162 22.62 -1.13 0.01
N PRO A 163 22.57 -0.29 1.05
CA PRO A 163 22.59 1.16 0.86
C PRO A 163 23.90 1.58 0.16
N LEU A 164 23.78 2.64 -0.64
CA LEU A 164 24.92 3.28 -1.31
C LEU A 164 25.83 3.99 -0.32
#